data_549c2727c960a604ec3faa7084e00579
#
_entry.id   549c2727c960a604ec3faa7084e00579
#
_cell.length_a   1.000
_cell.length_b   1.000
_cell.length_c   1.000
_cell.angle_alpha   90.00
_cell.angle_beta   90.00
_cell.angle_gamma   90.00
#
_symmetry.space_group_name_H-M   'P 1'
#
loop_
_entity.id
_entity.type
_entity.pdbx_description
1 polymer ?
#
loop_
_entity_poly.entity_id
_entity_poly.type
_entity_poly.pdbx_seq_one_letter_code
_entity_poly.pdbx_strand_id
1 'polypeptide(L)'
;VSGAQQQQAAQQQGASPQGPQAFHGRRGRHSIGNTGAQGQRNGATTLDLVELKDMSIQALNQIAKDLGVPGAAGLRKQELIFKILQTQAEKSGLIFSEGVLECLPDGFGFLRAPEYNYLPGPDDVYVSPSQIRRFDLRTGDTVSGQIRPPKEGERYFALIKVDAINFEPPEEARNKIFFDNLTPLYPDERLKLETSKDNFSGRVMDLLTPLGKGQRGLIVAPPRTGKTMMLQSIANSITTNHPEINLIVLLIDERPEEVTDMQRSVRGEVISSTFDEPASRHVQVAEMVIEKAKRLVEHKRDVVILLDSITRLARAYNTVVPPSGKVLSGGVDSNALQRPKRFFGAARNIEE
;
A
#
# COMPACT_ATOMS: atom_id res chain seq x y z
N VAL A 1 63.25 15.38 33.81
CA VAL A 1 64.40 15.70 32.99
C VAL A 1 63.88 15.72 31.54
N SER A 2 63.45 16.90 31.03
CA SER A 2 64.19 17.81 30.17
C SER A 2 64.44 17.20 28.76
N GLY A 3 64.05 17.74 27.69
CA GLY A 3 63.92 19.02 27.02
C GLY A 3 63.47 18.75 25.60
N ALA A 4 62.66 19.49 25.05
CA ALA A 4 62.79 20.76 24.31
C ALA A 4 63.63 20.70 23.00
N GLN A 5 62.98 21.17 21.99
CA GLN A 5 63.37 22.03 20.83
C GLN A 5 62.83 21.48 19.49
N GLN A 6 61.96 22.17 18.88
CA GLN A 6 61.92 23.40 18.07
C GLN A 6 61.94 23.14 16.56
N GLN A 7 60.86 23.61 15.96
CA GLN A 7 60.72 24.40 14.74
C GLN A 7 61.25 23.84 13.39
N GLN A 8 60.33 23.67 12.44
CA GLN A 8 60.37 24.57 11.24
C GLN A 8 59.07 24.43 10.42
N ALA A 9 58.56 25.57 10.05
CA ALA A 9 57.39 25.81 9.24
C ALA A 9 57.68 25.57 7.73
N ALA A 10 56.71 25.09 7.02
CA ALA A 10 56.52 25.45 5.60
C ALA A 10 55.02 25.33 5.23
N GLN A 11 54.54 26.41 4.74
CA GLN A 11 53.23 26.67 4.16
C GLN A 11 52.90 25.68 3.04
N GLN A 12 51.66 25.15 2.96
CA GLN A 12 50.94 25.04 1.69
C GLN A 12 49.42 24.98 1.95
N GLN A 13 48.76 25.70 1.11
CA GLN A 13 47.39 26.11 1.00
C GLN A 13 46.38 24.98 0.98
N GLY A 14 45.26 25.17 1.66
CA GLY A 14 43.88 25.13 1.21
C GLY A 14 43.31 23.84 0.59
N ALA A 15 42.55 23.08 1.41
CA ALA A 15 41.37 22.38 0.91
C ALA A 15 40.45 22.11 2.11
N SER A 16 39.31 22.76 2.13
CA SER A 16 38.22 22.50 3.08
C SER A 16 37.63 21.11 2.82
N PRO A 17 37.29 20.34 3.86
CA PRO A 17 36.55 19.10 3.67
C PRO A 17 35.08 19.42 3.41
N GLN A 18 34.60 19.04 2.23
CA GLN A 18 33.19 19.01 1.92
C GLN A 18 32.50 17.98 2.82
N GLY A 19 31.46 18.40 3.57
CA GLY A 19 30.59 17.54 4.32
C GLY A 19 29.79 16.58 3.41
N PRO A 20 29.26 15.48 3.97
CA PRO A 20 28.57 14.49 3.17
C PRO A 20 27.29 15.09 2.58
N GLN A 21 27.21 15.10 1.26
CA GLN A 21 26.02 15.43 0.50
C GLN A 21 24.92 14.40 0.84
N ALA A 22 23.82 14.90 1.32
CA ALA A 22 22.60 14.12 1.50
C ALA A 22 22.15 13.55 0.13
N PHE A 23 22.29 12.26 -0.05
CA PHE A 23 21.67 11.54 -1.15
C PHE A 23 20.15 11.62 -0.99
N HIS A 24 19.53 12.49 -1.75
CA HIS A 24 18.09 12.42 -2.00
C HIS A 24 17.84 11.18 -2.86
N GLY A 25 17.54 10.06 -2.20
CA GLY A 25 17.09 8.86 -2.86
C GLY A 25 15.77 9.13 -3.59
N ARG A 26 15.83 9.26 -4.92
CA ARG A 26 14.65 9.14 -5.77
C ARG A 26 14.01 7.79 -5.47
N ARG A 27 12.79 7.81 -4.92
CA ARG A 27 11.91 6.66 -4.86
C ARG A 27 11.60 6.21 -6.30
N GLY A 28 12.38 5.27 -6.82
CA GLY A 28 12.05 4.59 -8.06
C GLY A 28 10.95 3.58 -7.77
N ARG A 29 9.69 3.92 -8.02
CA ARG A 29 8.68 2.91 -8.30
C ARG A 29 9.14 2.17 -9.55
N HIS A 30 9.28 0.86 -9.47
CA HIS A 30 9.38 0.02 -10.66
C HIS A 30 8.04 0.09 -11.39
N SER A 31 7.95 0.99 -12.34
CA SER A 31 7.08 0.83 -13.50
C SER A 31 7.57 -0.43 -14.21
N ILE A 32 6.87 -1.53 -14.04
CA ILE A 32 7.01 -2.72 -14.88
C ILE A 32 6.65 -2.27 -16.29
N GLY A 33 7.64 -2.34 -17.17
CA GLY A 33 7.62 -1.74 -18.49
C GLY A 33 6.40 -2.14 -19.31
N ASN A 34 5.62 -1.15 -19.66
CA ASN A 34 4.67 -1.22 -20.75
C ASN A 34 5.44 -0.95 -22.05
N THR A 35 6.03 -1.97 -22.64
CA THR A 35 6.54 -1.94 -24.02
C THR A 35 5.39 -2.26 -24.96
N GLY A 36 4.74 -1.22 -25.46
CA GLY A 36 3.83 -1.42 -26.59
C GLY A 36 2.71 -0.40 -26.67
N ALA A 37 3.02 0.78 -27.16
CA ALA A 37 2.22 1.61 -28.06
C ALA A 37 2.70 3.07 -27.98
N GLN A 38 3.73 3.43 -28.72
CA GLN A 38 3.98 4.82 -29.09
C GLN A 38 2.88 5.27 -30.10
N GLY A 39 1.71 5.60 -29.57
CA GLY A 39 0.76 6.46 -30.25
C GLY A 39 1.14 7.91 -29.93
N GLN A 40 1.40 8.70 -30.96
CA GLN A 40 1.59 10.16 -30.87
C GLN A 40 0.47 10.78 -30.03
N ARG A 41 0.79 11.19 -28.81
CA ARG A 41 -0.12 11.97 -27.95
C ARG A 41 0.11 13.45 -28.25
N ASN A 42 -0.87 14.07 -28.89
CA ASN A 42 -0.97 15.52 -29.01
C ASN A 42 -0.79 16.19 -27.66
N GLY A 43 -0.03 17.27 -27.60
CA GLY A 43 0.52 17.97 -26.44
C GLY A 43 -0.43 18.54 -25.39
N ALA A 44 -1.32 17.72 -24.84
CA ALA A 44 -2.04 18.01 -23.61
C ALA A 44 -1.33 17.26 -22.46
N THR A 45 -0.77 18.00 -21.52
CA THR A 45 -0.23 17.44 -20.27
C THR A 45 -1.37 16.75 -19.52
N THR A 46 -1.44 15.43 -19.61
CA THR A 46 -2.37 14.62 -18.80
C THR A 46 -1.82 14.54 -17.38
N LEU A 47 -2.56 15.04 -16.39
CA LEU A 47 -2.22 14.85 -14.98
C LEU A 47 -2.82 13.52 -14.49
N ASP A 48 -1.97 12.73 -13.83
CA ASP A 48 -2.38 11.51 -13.14
C ASP A 48 -2.65 11.83 -11.67
N LEU A 49 -3.81 11.41 -11.16
CA LEU A 49 -4.18 11.60 -9.74
C LEU A 49 -3.20 10.88 -8.81
N VAL A 50 -2.66 9.73 -9.21
CA VAL A 50 -1.70 8.97 -8.41
C VAL A 50 -0.39 9.74 -8.27
N GLU A 51 0.13 10.33 -9.35
CA GLU A 51 1.33 11.17 -9.31
C GLU A 51 1.15 12.38 -8.39
N LEU A 52 -0.01 13.03 -8.43
CA LEU A 52 -0.32 14.15 -7.54
C LEU A 52 -0.36 13.74 -6.07
N LYS A 53 -0.87 12.54 -5.77
CA LYS A 53 -0.91 12.02 -4.39
C LYS A 53 0.48 11.73 -3.83
N ASP A 54 1.44 11.33 -4.66
CA ASP A 54 2.82 11.10 -4.23
C ASP A 54 3.64 12.39 -4.04
N MET A 55 3.19 13.51 -4.62
CA MET A 55 3.91 14.78 -4.53
C MET A 55 3.87 15.41 -3.15
N SER A 56 4.93 16.19 -2.83
CA SER A 56 4.96 17.02 -1.63
C SER A 56 3.97 18.19 -1.75
N ILE A 57 3.50 18.72 -0.61
CA ILE A 57 2.60 19.86 -0.59
C ILE A 57 3.20 21.10 -1.26
N GLN A 58 4.54 21.25 -1.24
CA GLN A 58 5.25 22.35 -1.89
C GLN A 58 5.19 22.23 -3.41
N ALA A 59 5.41 21.03 -3.95
CA ALA A 59 5.31 20.75 -5.38
C ALA A 59 3.88 20.94 -5.89
N LEU A 60 2.88 20.49 -5.13
CA LEU A 60 1.46 20.70 -5.45
C LEU A 60 1.08 22.19 -5.47
N ASN A 61 1.57 22.99 -4.52
CA ASN A 61 1.35 24.43 -4.51
C ASN A 61 1.97 25.13 -5.74
N GLN A 62 3.12 24.63 -6.23
CA GLN A 62 3.71 25.16 -7.46
C GLN A 62 2.84 24.86 -8.68
N ILE A 63 2.40 23.59 -8.83
CA ILE A 63 1.47 23.20 -9.89
C ILE A 63 0.17 24.01 -9.85
N ALA A 64 -0.37 24.23 -8.64
CA ALA A 64 -1.58 25.03 -8.47
C ALA A 64 -1.40 26.48 -8.91
N LYS A 65 -0.23 27.08 -8.66
CA LYS A 65 0.12 28.43 -9.14
C LYS A 65 0.25 28.45 -10.67
N ASP A 66 0.93 27.47 -11.25
CA ASP A 66 1.15 27.38 -12.70
C ASP A 66 -0.19 27.19 -13.45
N LEU A 67 -1.13 26.47 -12.84
CA LEU A 67 -2.48 26.28 -13.34
C LEU A 67 -3.44 27.45 -13.02
N GLY A 68 -3.02 28.41 -12.18
CA GLY A 68 -3.85 29.55 -11.78
C GLY A 68 -5.03 29.17 -10.88
N VAL A 69 -4.87 28.17 -10.02
CA VAL A 69 -5.93 27.72 -9.09
C VAL A 69 -6.18 28.78 -8.02
N PRO A 70 -7.39 29.37 -7.93
CA PRO A 70 -7.67 30.40 -6.95
C PRO A 70 -7.74 29.81 -5.54
N GLY A 71 -7.11 30.50 -4.54
CA GLY A 71 -7.20 30.12 -3.13
C GLY A 71 -6.43 28.83 -2.76
N ALA A 72 -5.38 28.48 -3.49
CA ALA A 72 -4.56 27.27 -3.25
C ALA A 72 -3.78 27.34 -1.92
N ALA A 73 -3.42 28.53 -1.46
CA ALA A 73 -2.65 28.71 -0.24
C ALA A 73 -3.48 28.37 1.02
N GLY A 74 -2.96 27.43 1.84
CA GLY A 74 -3.60 27.04 3.10
C GLY A 74 -4.58 25.86 3.02
N LEU A 75 -4.78 25.28 1.84
CA LEU A 75 -5.59 24.10 1.68
C LEU A 75 -4.85 22.83 2.17
N ARG A 76 -5.62 21.85 2.66
CA ARG A 76 -5.11 20.51 2.94
C ARG A 76 -4.70 19.83 1.63
N LYS A 77 -3.76 18.88 1.71
CA LYS A 77 -3.21 18.19 0.54
C LYS A 77 -4.30 17.63 -0.39
N GLN A 78 -5.30 16.97 0.16
CA GLN A 78 -6.43 16.41 -0.60
C GLN A 78 -7.29 17.46 -1.28
N GLU A 79 -7.61 18.55 -0.58
CA GLU A 79 -8.39 19.67 -1.13
C GLU A 79 -7.64 20.40 -2.25
N LEU A 80 -6.31 20.51 -2.11
CA LEU A 80 -5.45 21.10 -3.11
C LEU A 80 -5.39 20.25 -4.38
N ILE A 81 -5.23 18.93 -4.23
CA ILE A 81 -5.28 17.97 -5.35
C ILE A 81 -6.63 18.04 -6.05
N PHE A 82 -7.74 18.06 -5.30
CA PHE A 82 -9.07 18.17 -5.85
C PHE A 82 -9.22 19.42 -6.74
N LYS A 83 -8.79 20.58 -6.26
CA LYS A 83 -8.86 21.84 -7.02
C LYS A 83 -7.94 21.86 -8.24
N ILE A 84 -6.74 21.29 -8.14
CA ILE A 84 -5.82 21.15 -9.28
C ILE A 84 -6.48 20.33 -10.38
N LEU A 85 -7.06 19.18 -10.04
CA LEU A 85 -7.73 18.29 -10.99
C LEU A 85 -8.97 18.93 -11.59
N GLN A 86 -9.76 19.67 -10.80
CA GLN A 86 -10.92 20.39 -11.30
C GLN A 86 -10.51 21.44 -12.36
N THR A 87 -9.50 22.26 -12.05
CA THR A 87 -9.00 23.29 -12.99
C THR A 87 -8.36 22.65 -14.23
N GLN A 88 -7.68 21.53 -14.09
CA GLN A 88 -7.10 20.78 -15.22
C GLN A 88 -8.17 20.19 -16.13
N ALA A 89 -9.23 19.64 -15.55
CA ALA A 89 -10.35 19.11 -16.32
C ALA A 89 -11.06 20.18 -17.17
N GLU A 90 -11.16 21.38 -16.63
CA GLU A 90 -11.70 22.52 -17.37
C GLU A 90 -10.82 22.94 -18.57
N LYS A 91 -9.50 22.71 -18.46
CA LYS A 91 -8.52 23.11 -19.49
C LYS A 91 -8.21 22.03 -20.53
N SER A 92 -8.11 20.77 -20.15
CA SER A 92 -7.59 19.69 -21.02
C SER A 92 -8.44 18.42 -21.12
N GLY A 93 -9.51 18.29 -20.36
CA GLY A 93 -10.58 17.31 -20.58
C GLY A 93 -10.36 15.87 -20.14
N LEU A 94 -9.13 15.38 -19.93
CA LEU A 94 -8.88 13.99 -19.54
C LEU A 94 -8.07 13.89 -18.25
N ILE A 95 -8.63 13.18 -17.27
CA ILE A 95 -7.97 12.87 -16.01
C ILE A 95 -7.96 11.34 -15.88
N PHE A 96 -6.81 10.79 -15.44
CA PHE A 96 -6.68 9.38 -15.12
C PHE A 96 -6.58 9.19 -13.61
N SER A 97 -7.10 8.08 -13.13
CA SER A 97 -7.02 7.69 -11.73
C SER A 97 -6.88 6.20 -11.58
N GLU A 98 -6.22 5.79 -10.52
CA GLU A 98 -6.15 4.42 -10.06
C GLU A 98 -6.48 4.37 -8.57
N GLY A 99 -7.15 3.33 -8.13
CA GLY A 99 -7.47 3.10 -6.74
C GLY A 99 -8.04 1.71 -6.49
N VAL A 100 -8.15 1.35 -5.21
CA VAL A 100 -8.73 0.09 -4.78
C VAL A 100 -10.22 0.28 -4.52
N LEU A 101 -11.05 -0.53 -5.15
CA LEU A 101 -12.50 -0.43 -5.06
C LEU A 101 -13.01 -0.90 -3.69
N GLU A 102 -13.77 -0.05 -3.04
CA GLU A 102 -14.64 -0.40 -1.92
C GLU A 102 -16.09 -0.36 -2.38
N CYS A 103 -16.75 -1.52 -2.46
CA CYS A 103 -18.19 -1.60 -2.78
C CYS A 103 -19.01 -1.37 -1.51
N LEU A 104 -20.01 -0.52 -1.59
CA LEU A 104 -20.95 -0.24 -0.53
C LEU A 104 -22.24 -1.08 -0.66
N PRO A 105 -22.98 -1.29 0.42
CA PRO A 105 -24.21 -2.09 0.41
C PRO A 105 -25.27 -1.61 -0.59
N ASP A 106 -25.27 -0.31 -0.90
CA ASP A 106 -26.19 0.32 -1.88
C ASP A 106 -25.86 -0.02 -3.35
N GLY A 107 -24.79 -0.81 -3.58
CA GLY A 107 -24.42 -1.31 -4.89
C GLY A 107 -23.53 -0.39 -5.72
N PHE A 108 -23.16 0.78 -5.25
CA PHE A 108 -22.12 1.62 -5.82
C PHE A 108 -20.81 1.47 -5.02
N GLY A 109 -19.72 2.07 -5.50
CA GLY A 109 -18.43 2.01 -4.81
C GLY A 109 -17.59 3.25 -4.98
N PHE A 110 -16.44 3.25 -4.28
CA PHE A 110 -15.42 4.27 -4.39
C PHE A 110 -14.04 3.66 -4.61
N LEU A 111 -13.22 4.27 -5.43
CA LEU A 111 -11.80 3.95 -5.52
C LEU A 111 -11.08 4.67 -4.39
N ARG A 112 -10.52 3.89 -3.47
CA ARG A 112 -9.78 4.36 -2.31
C ARG A 112 -8.29 4.36 -2.59
N ALA A 113 -7.58 5.31 -2.02
CA ALA A 113 -6.14 5.44 -2.19
C ALA A 113 -5.37 4.71 -1.07
N PRO A 114 -4.41 3.84 -1.41
CA PRO A 114 -3.54 3.19 -0.41
C PRO A 114 -2.67 4.19 0.35
N GLU A 115 -2.31 5.33 -0.25
CA GLU A 115 -1.55 6.41 0.38
C GLU A 115 -2.26 7.01 1.61
N TYR A 116 -3.58 6.90 1.66
CA TYR A 116 -4.42 7.32 2.79
C TYR A 116 -4.97 6.14 3.59
N ASN A 117 -4.33 4.99 3.51
CA ASN A 117 -4.76 3.77 4.20
C ASN A 117 -6.24 3.43 3.93
N TYR A 118 -6.73 3.67 2.72
CA TYR A 118 -8.13 3.49 2.29
C TYR A 118 -9.15 4.33 3.08
N LEU A 119 -8.72 5.44 3.71
CA LEU A 119 -9.63 6.41 4.34
C LEU A 119 -10.50 7.09 3.29
N PRO A 120 -11.80 7.28 3.57
CA PRO A 120 -12.66 8.13 2.75
C PRO A 120 -12.11 9.54 2.63
N GLY A 121 -12.08 10.07 1.40
CA GLY A 121 -11.57 11.40 1.12
C GLY A 121 -12.37 12.11 0.02
N PRO A 122 -12.20 13.43 -0.12
CA PRO A 122 -12.86 14.21 -1.17
C PRO A 122 -12.33 13.88 -2.58
N ASP A 123 -11.17 13.27 -2.67
CA ASP A 123 -10.49 12.84 -3.88
C ASP A 123 -10.82 11.38 -4.27
N ASP A 124 -11.77 10.76 -3.57
CA ASP A 124 -12.28 9.45 -3.95
C ASP A 124 -13.06 9.51 -5.27
N VAL A 125 -12.96 8.42 -6.02
CA VAL A 125 -13.62 8.31 -7.32
C VAL A 125 -14.85 7.42 -7.21
N TYR A 126 -16.01 7.96 -7.50
CA TYR A 126 -17.27 7.24 -7.53
C TYR A 126 -17.31 6.24 -8.69
N VAL A 127 -17.71 5.02 -8.39
CA VAL A 127 -17.94 3.93 -9.36
C VAL A 127 -19.41 3.55 -9.35
N SER A 128 -20.06 3.64 -10.51
CA SER A 128 -21.48 3.40 -10.62
C SER A 128 -21.86 1.91 -10.52
N PRO A 129 -23.08 1.58 -10.07
CA PRO A 129 -23.57 0.20 -10.05
C PRO A 129 -23.56 -0.49 -11.42
N SER A 130 -23.74 0.28 -12.49
CA SER A 130 -23.69 -0.24 -13.87
C SER A 130 -22.29 -0.71 -14.26
N GLN A 131 -21.24 0.04 -13.86
CA GLN A 131 -19.84 -0.34 -14.10
C GLN A 131 -19.45 -1.55 -13.25
N ILE A 132 -19.84 -1.57 -11.96
CA ILE A 132 -19.59 -2.70 -11.07
C ILE A 132 -20.18 -3.99 -11.67
N ARG A 133 -21.45 -3.96 -12.12
CA ARG A 133 -22.08 -5.12 -12.76
C ARG A 133 -21.50 -5.47 -14.12
N ARG A 134 -21.15 -4.46 -14.94
CA ARG A 134 -20.63 -4.69 -16.30
C ARG A 134 -19.30 -5.43 -16.28
N PHE A 135 -18.41 -5.10 -15.36
CA PHE A 135 -17.06 -5.63 -15.26
C PHE A 135 -16.90 -6.67 -14.15
N ASP A 136 -17.99 -7.04 -13.45
CA ASP A 136 -17.99 -7.94 -12.28
C ASP A 136 -16.95 -7.52 -11.23
N LEU A 137 -16.95 -6.21 -10.91
CA LEU A 137 -16.03 -5.63 -9.94
C LEU A 137 -16.44 -5.99 -8.53
N ARG A 138 -15.44 -6.17 -7.67
CA ARG A 138 -15.61 -6.49 -6.25
C ARG A 138 -14.74 -5.61 -5.39
N THR A 139 -15.04 -5.55 -4.10
CA THR A 139 -14.16 -4.92 -3.12
C THR A 139 -12.77 -5.54 -3.21
N GLY A 140 -11.75 -4.69 -3.23
CA GLY A 140 -10.35 -5.08 -3.34
C GLY A 140 -9.79 -5.04 -4.76
N ASP A 141 -10.63 -4.96 -5.82
CA ASP A 141 -10.13 -4.77 -7.18
C ASP A 141 -9.39 -3.43 -7.32
N THR A 142 -8.19 -3.46 -7.86
CA THR A 142 -7.46 -2.26 -8.27
C THR A 142 -7.95 -1.86 -9.65
N VAL A 143 -8.60 -0.71 -9.75
CA VAL A 143 -9.21 -0.22 -10.99
C VAL A 143 -8.52 1.05 -11.43
N SER A 144 -8.05 1.09 -12.67
CA SER A 144 -7.52 2.30 -13.31
C SER A 144 -8.38 2.70 -14.51
N GLY A 145 -8.49 4.01 -14.73
CA GLY A 145 -9.28 4.51 -15.83
C GLY A 145 -9.46 6.01 -15.86
N GLN A 146 -10.29 6.44 -16.81
CA GLN A 146 -10.59 7.85 -17.01
C GLN A 146 -11.71 8.30 -16.08
N ILE A 147 -11.51 9.45 -15.47
CA ILE A 147 -12.47 10.06 -14.56
C ILE A 147 -12.91 11.44 -15.08
N ARG A 148 -14.06 11.89 -14.61
CA ARG A 148 -14.53 13.26 -14.83
C ARG A 148 -14.69 14.00 -13.52
N PRO A 149 -14.59 15.34 -13.54
CA PRO A 149 -14.89 16.15 -12.37
C PRO A 149 -16.37 16.02 -11.98
N PRO A 150 -16.69 16.34 -10.71
CA PRO A 150 -18.07 16.38 -10.25
C PRO A 150 -18.89 17.42 -11.02
N LYS A 151 -20.12 17.07 -11.36
CA LYS A 151 -21.12 17.96 -11.92
C LYS A 151 -21.76 18.81 -10.80
N GLU A 152 -22.57 19.76 -11.19
CA GLU A 152 -23.36 20.57 -10.25
C GLU A 152 -24.22 19.63 -9.37
N GLY A 153 -24.05 19.74 -8.05
CA GLY A 153 -24.69 18.85 -7.06
C GLY A 153 -23.96 17.56 -6.72
N GLU A 154 -22.92 17.19 -7.45
CA GLU A 154 -22.05 16.03 -7.13
C GLU A 154 -20.89 16.45 -6.24
N ARG A 155 -20.39 15.54 -5.40
CA ARG A 155 -19.27 15.79 -4.48
C ARG A 155 -17.97 15.12 -4.91
N TYR A 156 -18.03 14.06 -5.71
CA TYR A 156 -16.92 13.17 -6.02
C TYR A 156 -16.64 13.15 -7.53
N PHE A 157 -15.38 12.89 -7.88
CA PHE A 157 -15.03 12.50 -9.23
C PHE A 157 -15.80 11.22 -9.59
N ALA A 158 -16.07 11.01 -10.87
CA ALA A 158 -16.78 9.83 -11.33
C ALA A 158 -15.95 9.09 -12.40
N LEU A 159 -15.83 7.79 -12.25
CA LEU A 159 -15.22 6.92 -13.25
C LEU A 159 -16.11 6.87 -14.49
N ILE A 160 -15.55 7.21 -15.68
CA ILE A 160 -16.26 7.15 -16.96
C ILE A 160 -15.84 5.95 -17.79
N LYS A 161 -14.57 5.60 -17.78
CA LYS A 161 -14.04 4.49 -18.56
C LYS A 161 -13.06 3.69 -17.71
N VAL A 162 -13.22 2.37 -17.68
CA VAL A 162 -12.28 1.44 -17.08
C VAL A 162 -11.24 1.08 -18.14
N ASP A 163 -9.97 1.34 -17.85
CA ASP A 163 -8.86 1.02 -18.75
C ASP A 163 -8.14 -0.27 -18.32
N ALA A 164 -8.01 -0.53 -17.01
CA ALA A 164 -7.50 -1.79 -16.50
C ALA A 164 -8.15 -2.18 -15.17
N ILE A 165 -8.16 -3.49 -14.88
CA ILE A 165 -8.58 -4.09 -13.61
C ILE A 165 -7.47 -5.03 -13.16
N ASN A 166 -6.95 -4.81 -11.95
CA ASN A 166 -5.80 -5.56 -11.40
C ASN A 166 -4.61 -5.65 -12.38
N PHE A 167 -4.38 -4.54 -13.12
CA PHE A 167 -3.32 -4.36 -14.12
C PHE A 167 -3.50 -5.14 -15.43
N GLU A 168 -4.69 -5.70 -15.67
CA GLU A 168 -5.06 -6.40 -16.89
C GLU A 168 -6.17 -5.68 -17.66
N PRO A 169 -6.27 -5.85 -18.99
CA PRO A 169 -7.40 -5.34 -19.76
C PRO A 169 -8.74 -5.86 -19.20
N PRO A 170 -9.83 -5.06 -19.21
CA PRO A 170 -11.11 -5.46 -18.61
C PRO A 170 -11.75 -6.73 -19.22
N GLU A 171 -11.43 -7.01 -20.49
CA GLU A 171 -11.92 -8.21 -21.18
C GLU A 171 -11.26 -9.49 -20.63
N GLU A 172 -9.97 -9.44 -20.31
CA GLU A 172 -9.21 -10.56 -19.75
C GLU A 172 -9.58 -10.76 -18.28
N ALA A 173 -9.71 -9.66 -17.52
CA ALA A 173 -10.09 -9.68 -16.12
C ALA A 173 -11.46 -10.35 -15.83
N ARG A 174 -12.35 -10.46 -16.81
CA ARG A 174 -13.65 -11.16 -16.67
C ARG A 174 -13.52 -12.68 -16.59
N ASN A 175 -12.46 -13.25 -17.10
CA ASN A 175 -12.25 -14.71 -17.17
C ASN A 175 -11.56 -15.28 -15.91
N LYS A 176 -11.46 -14.50 -14.85
CA LYS A 176 -10.84 -14.91 -13.59
C LYS A 176 -11.62 -16.01 -12.87
N ILE A 177 -10.89 -16.91 -12.21
CA ILE A 177 -11.48 -17.85 -11.25
C ILE A 177 -11.51 -17.15 -9.89
N PHE A 178 -12.67 -17.17 -9.24
CA PHE A 178 -12.79 -16.54 -7.92
C PHE A 178 -11.96 -17.26 -6.88
N PHE A 179 -11.37 -16.49 -5.95
CA PHE A 179 -10.49 -16.98 -4.90
C PHE A 179 -11.05 -18.19 -4.12
N ASP A 180 -12.34 -18.18 -3.82
CA ASP A 180 -12.98 -19.25 -3.06
C ASP A 180 -13.13 -20.57 -3.86
N ASN A 181 -13.00 -20.50 -5.18
CA ASN A 181 -13.07 -21.64 -6.09
C ASN A 181 -11.69 -22.18 -6.51
N LEU A 182 -10.61 -21.49 -6.10
CA LEU A 182 -9.25 -21.93 -6.40
C LEU A 182 -8.88 -23.20 -5.61
N THR A 183 -8.15 -24.11 -6.25
CA THR A 183 -7.73 -25.39 -5.65
C THR A 183 -6.54 -25.19 -4.71
N PRO A 184 -6.71 -25.39 -3.38
CA PRO A 184 -5.61 -25.18 -2.44
C PRO A 184 -4.58 -26.30 -2.49
N LEU A 185 -3.30 -25.93 -2.50
CA LEU A 185 -2.17 -26.85 -2.42
C LEU A 185 -1.33 -26.60 -1.16
N TYR A 186 -0.47 -27.58 -0.83
CA TYR A 186 0.59 -27.37 0.14
C TYR A 186 1.68 -26.45 -0.46
N PRO A 187 2.37 -25.64 0.39
CA PRO A 187 3.52 -24.85 -0.04
C PRO A 187 4.64 -25.76 -0.57
N ASP A 188 4.96 -25.67 -1.85
CA ASP A 188 6.01 -26.43 -2.55
C ASP A 188 7.13 -25.52 -3.06
N GLU A 189 6.87 -24.24 -3.27
CA GLU A 189 7.86 -23.26 -3.69
C GLU A 189 8.35 -22.42 -2.51
N ARG A 190 9.68 -22.41 -2.31
CA ARG A 190 10.31 -21.74 -1.18
C ARG A 190 10.54 -20.27 -1.43
N LEU A 191 10.26 -19.44 -0.42
CA LEU A 191 10.68 -18.04 -0.35
C LEU A 191 12.08 -17.96 0.28
N LYS A 192 13.06 -17.52 -0.49
CA LYS A 192 14.45 -17.37 -0.02
C LYS A 192 14.58 -16.02 0.71
N LEU A 193 15.02 -16.05 1.98
CA LEU A 193 15.20 -14.86 2.80
C LEU A 193 16.65 -14.41 2.94
N GLU A 194 17.62 -15.30 2.66
CA GLU A 194 19.04 -14.93 2.66
C GLU A 194 19.35 -13.96 1.51
N THR A 195 19.83 -12.76 1.85
CA THR A 195 20.23 -11.74 0.85
C THR A 195 21.75 -11.56 0.81
N SER A 196 22.42 -11.59 1.95
CA SER A 196 23.86 -11.41 2.10
C SER A 196 24.44 -12.26 3.23
N LYS A 197 25.76 -12.35 3.29
CA LYS A 197 26.47 -13.09 4.36
C LYS A 197 26.16 -12.52 5.75
N ASP A 198 25.86 -11.24 5.86
CA ASP A 198 25.60 -10.54 7.11
C ASP A 198 24.12 -10.58 7.53
N ASN A 199 23.24 -11.07 6.66
CA ASN A 199 21.83 -11.28 6.99
C ASN A 199 21.65 -12.58 7.78
N PHE A 200 22.11 -12.59 9.03
CA PHE A 200 22.02 -13.76 9.89
C PHE A 200 20.57 -14.19 10.15
N SER A 201 19.66 -13.25 10.36
CA SER A 201 18.24 -13.56 10.62
C SER A 201 17.61 -14.31 9.44
N GLY A 202 17.78 -13.83 8.20
CA GLY A 202 17.28 -14.51 7.01
C GLY A 202 17.88 -15.91 6.82
N ARG A 203 19.19 -16.04 7.05
CA ARG A 203 19.88 -17.34 6.96
C ARG A 203 19.39 -18.35 8.00
N VAL A 204 19.23 -17.92 9.25
CA VAL A 204 18.71 -18.77 10.32
C VAL A 204 17.27 -19.22 10.01
N MET A 205 16.42 -18.29 9.54
CA MET A 205 15.06 -18.64 9.14
C MET A 205 15.04 -19.63 7.97
N ASP A 206 15.87 -19.41 6.97
CA ASP A 206 15.98 -20.30 5.82
C ASP A 206 16.43 -21.72 6.19
N LEU A 207 17.22 -21.88 7.25
CA LEU A 207 17.72 -23.18 7.71
C LEU A 207 16.74 -23.89 8.66
N LEU A 208 16.13 -23.14 9.61
CA LEU A 208 15.37 -23.73 10.70
C LEU A 208 13.86 -23.65 10.50
N THR A 209 13.39 -22.58 9.84
CA THR A 209 11.96 -22.29 9.64
C THR A 209 11.72 -21.77 8.23
N PRO A 210 12.00 -22.57 7.18
CA PRO A 210 11.83 -22.12 5.81
C PRO A 210 10.38 -21.72 5.54
N LEU A 211 10.19 -20.63 4.79
CA LEU A 211 8.89 -20.15 4.35
C LEU A 211 8.65 -20.52 2.88
N GLY A 212 7.43 -20.90 2.57
CA GLY A 212 6.99 -21.18 1.20
C GLY A 212 5.83 -20.29 0.77
N LYS A 213 5.57 -20.21 -0.54
CA LYS A 213 4.40 -19.52 -1.08
C LYS A 213 3.13 -20.18 -0.54
N GLY A 214 2.17 -19.35 -0.06
CA GLY A 214 0.96 -19.83 0.58
C GLY A 214 1.10 -20.25 2.06
N GLN A 215 2.32 -20.25 2.60
CA GLN A 215 2.55 -20.62 4.00
C GLN A 215 2.12 -19.51 4.95
N ARG A 216 1.66 -19.95 6.14
CA ARG A 216 1.33 -19.09 7.27
C ARG A 216 2.43 -19.19 8.30
N GLY A 217 3.03 -18.06 8.67
CA GLY A 217 4.05 -17.95 9.71
C GLY A 217 3.55 -17.15 10.89
N LEU A 218 3.91 -17.55 12.11
CA LEU A 218 3.62 -16.81 13.33
C LEU A 218 4.92 -16.46 14.05
N ILE A 219 5.15 -15.15 14.24
CA ILE A 219 6.28 -14.65 15.03
C ILE A 219 5.78 -14.36 16.45
N VAL A 220 6.21 -15.17 17.40
CA VAL A 220 5.91 -15.00 18.83
C VAL A 220 7.09 -14.34 19.50
N ALA A 221 6.90 -13.11 19.95
CA ALA A 221 7.98 -12.30 20.53
C ALA A 221 7.44 -11.48 21.71
N PRO A 222 8.12 -11.50 22.87
CA PRO A 222 7.85 -10.56 23.96
C PRO A 222 8.03 -9.11 23.49
N PRO A 223 7.49 -8.12 24.21
CA PRO A 223 7.75 -6.71 23.92
C PRO A 223 9.26 -6.41 23.92
N ARG A 224 9.71 -5.53 23.03
CA ARG A 224 11.11 -5.04 22.92
C ARG A 224 12.17 -6.10 22.59
N THR A 225 11.79 -7.20 21.94
CA THR A 225 12.74 -8.27 21.51
C THR A 225 13.10 -8.21 20.03
N GLY A 226 12.78 -7.12 19.33
CA GLY A 226 13.16 -6.92 17.93
C GLY A 226 12.19 -7.49 16.90
N LYS A 227 10.91 -7.71 17.26
CA LYS A 227 9.87 -8.18 16.32
C LYS A 227 9.78 -7.31 15.06
N THR A 228 9.71 -5.99 15.22
CA THR A 228 9.61 -5.02 14.11
C THR A 228 10.83 -5.09 13.20
N MET A 229 12.04 -5.17 13.77
CA MET A 229 13.28 -5.32 12.99
C MET A 229 13.32 -6.64 12.22
N MET A 230 12.77 -7.72 12.79
CA MET A 230 12.66 -9.00 12.10
C MET A 230 11.68 -8.91 10.92
N LEU A 231 10.53 -8.24 11.09
CA LEU A 231 9.57 -8.01 10.00
C LEU A 231 10.17 -7.14 8.89
N GLN A 232 10.93 -6.08 9.24
CA GLN A 232 11.66 -5.26 8.27
C GLN A 232 12.71 -6.09 7.50
N SER A 233 13.44 -6.97 8.19
CA SER A 233 14.41 -7.85 7.56
C SER A 233 13.75 -8.82 6.58
N ILE A 234 12.61 -9.43 6.96
CA ILE A 234 11.83 -10.31 6.08
C ILE A 234 11.31 -9.53 4.87
N ALA A 235 10.72 -8.35 5.09
CA ALA A 235 10.22 -7.49 4.03
C ALA A 235 11.30 -7.15 3.00
N ASN A 236 12.47 -6.71 3.48
CA ASN A 236 13.60 -6.36 2.62
C ASN A 236 14.18 -7.58 1.89
N SER A 237 14.18 -8.75 2.52
CA SER A 237 14.61 -10.00 1.89
C SER A 237 13.67 -10.40 0.75
N ILE A 238 12.36 -10.34 0.98
CA ILE A 238 11.34 -10.63 -0.05
C ILE A 238 11.47 -9.67 -1.22
N THR A 239 11.51 -8.37 -0.98
CA THR A 239 11.61 -7.39 -2.06
C THR A 239 12.92 -7.44 -2.84
N THR A 240 13.97 -7.98 -2.25
CA THR A 240 15.29 -8.15 -2.91
C THR A 240 15.35 -9.43 -3.73
N ASN A 241 14.88 -10.55 -3.17
CA ASN A 241 15.01 -11.86 -3.80
C ASN A 241 13.82 -12.22 -4.68
N HIS A 242 12.65 -11.62 -4.42
CA HIS A 242 11.36 -11.92 -5.07
C HIS A 242 10.66 -10.63 -5.48
N PRO A 243 11.21 -9.88 -6.46
CA PRO A 243 10.64 -8.60 -6.89
C PRO A 243 9.27 -8.73 -7.58
N GLU A 244 8.90 -9.93 -8.00
CA GLU A 244 7.60 -10.27 -8.59
C GLU A 244 6.47 -10.28 -7.56
N ILE A 245 6.78 -10.48 -6.27
CA ILE A 245 5.80 -10.60 -5.19
C ILE A 245 5.27 -9.23 -4.77
N ASN A 246 3.97 -9.14 -4.64
CA ASN A 246 3.31 -7.96 -4.09
C ASN A 246 3.38 -8.02 -2.55
N LEU A 247 4.26 -7.22 -1.97
CA LEU A 247 4.44 -7.14 -0.53
C LEU A 247 3.53 -6.08 0.08
N ILE A 248 2.68 -6.49 1.01
CA ILE A 248 1.82 -5.62 1.81
C ILE A 248 2.22 -5.75 3.28
N VAL A 249 2.52 -4.64 3.92
CA VAL A 249 2.74 -4.56 5.37
C VAL A 249 1.51 -3.93 6.00
N LEU A 250 0.83 -4.67 6.86
CA LEU A 250 -0.38 -4.22 7.54
C LEU A 250 -0.10 -4.00 9.03
N LEU A 251 -0.15 -2.75 9.46
CA LEU A 251 0.10 -2.33 10.83
C LEU A 251 -1.23 -1.96 11.51
N ILE A 252 -1.62 -2.71 12.54
CA ILE A 252 -2.89 -2.52 13.24
C ILE A 252 -2.64 -2.11 14.69
N ASP A 253 -3.19 -0.94 15.08
CA ASP A 253 -3.08 -0.38 16.44
C ASP A 253 -1.59 -0.14 16.83
N GLU A 254 -0.74 0.19 15.84
CA GLU A 254 0.67 0.53 16.05
C GLU A 254 0.85 2.05 16.19
N ARG A 255 2.02 2.47 16.68
CA ARG A 255 2.33 3.88 16.90
C ARG A 255 2.68 4.58 15.60
N PRO A 256 2.31 5.86 15.40
CA PRO A 256 2.63 6.61 14.19
C PRO A 256 4.12 6.65 13.83
N GLU A 257 5.00 6.70 14.84
CA GLU A 257 6.45 6.66 14.64
C GLU A 257 6.93 5.32 14.09
N GLU A 258 6.36 4.19 14.54
CA GLU A 258 6.68 2.84 14.03
C GLU A 258 6.17 2.66 12.59
N VAL A 259 5.01 3.23 12.28
CA VAL A 259 4.47 3.27 10.91
C VAL A 259 5.41 4.04 9.99
N THR A 260 5.86 5.22 10.41
CA THR A 260 6.78 6.05 9.62
C THR A 260 8.12 5.36 9.39
N ASP A 261 8.65 4.67 10.40
CA ASP A 261 9.89 3.91 10.29
C ASP A 261 9.75 2.76 9.28
N MET A 262 8.64 2.01 9.37
CA MET A 262 8.33 0.93 8.41
C MET A 262 8.21 1.46 6.98
N GLN A 263 7.50 2.56 6.78
CA GLN A 263 7.35 3.20 5.45
C GLN A 263 8.68 3.66 4.84
N ARG A 264 9.65 4.04 5.68
CA ARG A 264 10.97 4.49 5.23
C ARG A 264 11.92 3.33 4.96
N SER A 265 11.78 2.23 5.69
CA SER A 265 12.71 1.11 5.66
C SER A 265 12.31 -0.02 4.72
N VAL A 266 11.03 -0.13 4.33
CA VAL A 266 10.51 -1.22 3.50
C VAL A 266 10.08 -0.72 2.13
N ARG A 267 10.45 -1.48 1.09
CA ARG A 267 9.97 -1.27 -0.28
C ARG A 267 8.75 -2.14 -0.54
N GLY A 268 7.58 -1.66 -0.16
CA GLY A 268 6.31 -2.36 -0.31
C GLY A 268 5.16 -1.43 0.01
N GLU A 269 3.95 -1.91 -0.12
CA GLU A 269 2.76 -1.18 0.28
C GLU A 269 2.61 -1.27 1.80
N VAL A 270 2.73 -0.15 2.51
CA VAL A 270 2.56 -0.09 3.97
C VAL A 270 1.23 0.56 4.28
N ILE A 271 0.31 -0.22 4.80
CA ILE A 271 -1.04 0.20 5.20
C ILE A 271 -1.13 0.14 6.73
N SER A 272 -1.67 1.17 7.32
CA SER A 272 -1.75 1.26 8.77
C SER A 272 -3.09 1.77 9.27
N SER A 273 -3.42 1.36 10.48
CA SER A 273 -4.43 2.00 11.31
C SER A 273 -3.83 2.15 12.71
N THR A 274 -3.58 3.39 13.09
CA THR A 274 -2.82 3.74 14.31
C THR A 274 -3.69 3.64 15.57
N PHE A 275 -3.05 3.60 16.74
CA PHE A 275 -3.71 3.35 18.03
C PHE A 275 -4.76 4.41 18.43
N ASP A 276 -4.70 5.59 17.84
CA ASP A 276 -5.64 6.69 18.04
C ASP A 276 -6.95 6.54 17.22
N GLU A 277 -6.98 5.58 16.27
CA GLU A 277 -8.16 5.29 15.49
C GLU A 277 -9.10 4.30 16.19
N PRO A 278 -10.42 4.33 15.90
CA PRO A 278 -11.39 3.41 16.50
C PRO A 278 -11.23 1.98 15.98
N ALA A 279 -11.63 0.98 16.79
CA ALA A 279 -11.53 -0.44 16.43
C ALA A 279 -12.24 -0.80 15.11
N SER A 280 -13.35 -0.13 14.78
CA SER A 280 -14.02 -0.30 13.48
C SER A 280 -13.13 0.03 12.28
N ARG A 281 -12.24 1.00 12.46
CA ARG A 281 -11.27 1.39 11.43
C ARG A 281 -10.20 0.31 11.22
N HIS A 282 -9.68 -0.26 12.31
CA HIS A 282 -8.74 -1.38 12.24
C HIS A 282 -9.31 -2.56 11.44
N VAL A 283 -10.58 -2.87 11.71
CA VAL A 283 -11.30 -3.94 10.99
C VAL A 283 -11.47 -3.61 9.51
N GLN A 284 -11.93 -2.39 9.19
CA GLN A 284 -12.15 -1.95 7.80
C GLN A 284 -10.86 -2.02 6.97
N VAL A 285 -9.74 -1.52 7.50
CA VAL A 285 -8.45 -1.56 6.81
C VAL A 285 -8.00 -2.99 6.58
N ALA A 286 -8.11 -3.86 7.57
CA ALA A 286 -7.74 -5.26 7.44
C ALA A 286 -8.62 -5.98 6.40
N GLU A 287 -9.92 -5.72 6.36
CA GLU A 287 -10.84 -6.28 5.36
C GLU A 287 -10.50 -5.78 3.95
N MET A 288 -10.15 -4.51 3.77
CA MET A 288 -9.72 -3.98 2.47
C MET A 288 -8.44 -4.65 1.98
N VAL A 289 -7.44 -4.81 2.86
CA VAL A 289 -6.16 -5.44 2.52
C VAL A 289 -6.34 -6.90 2.11
N ILE A 290 -7.13 -7.68 2.86
CA ILE A 290 -7.32 -9.09 2.52
C ILE A 290 -8.13 -9.27 1.23
N GLU A 291 -9.14 -8.44 0.99
CA GLU A 291 -9.89 -8.51 -0.27
C GLU A 291 -9.01 -8.10 -1.46
N LYS A 292 -8.17 -7.06 -1.32
CA LYS A 292 -7.17 -6.72 -2.34
C LYS A 292 -6.21 -7.88 -2.63
N ALA A 293 -5.68 -8.51 -1.58
CA ALA A 293 -4.80 -9.66 -1.75
C ALA A 293 -5.48 -10.81 -2.51
N LYS A 294 -6.73 -11.14 -2.18
CA LYS A 294 -7.51 -12.15 -2.90
C LYS A 294 -7.70 -11.79 -4.38
N ARG A 295 -8.00 -10.51 -4.68
CA ARG A 295 -8.15 -10.05 -6.09
C ARG A 295 -6.84 -10.21 -6.86
N LEU A 296 -5.70 -9.84 -6.26
CA LEU A 296 -4.40 -10.03 -6.89
C LEU A 296 -4.10 -11.51 -7.18
N VAL A 297 -4.42 -12.40 -6.24
CA VAL A 297 -4.24 -13.86 -6.41
C VAL A 297 -5.14 -14.41 -7.52
N GLU A 298 -6.39 -13.94 -7.67
CA GLU A 298 -7.28 -14.31 -8.79
C GLU A 298 -6.67 -13.96 -10.17
N HIS A 299 -5.74 -13.00 -10.20
CA HIS A 299 -4.97 -12.59 -11.37
C HIS A 299 -3.55 -13.15 -11.39
N LYS A 300 -3.33 -14.31 -10.74
CA LYS A 300 -2.04 -15.06 -10.72
C LYS A 300 -0.86 -14.24 -10.20
N ARG A 301 -1.12 -13.33 -9.26
CA ARG A 301 -0.08 -12.51 -8.61
C ARG A 301 0.18 -13.01 -7.21
N ASP A 302 1.43 -13.32 -6.93
CA ASP A 302 1.86 -13.69 -5.58
C ASP A 302 1.77 -12.50 -4.63
N VAL A 303 1.23 -12.75 -3.44
CA VAL A 303 1.07 -11.73 -2.40
C VAL A 303 1.63 -12.22 -1.08
N VAL A 304 2.42 -11.39 -0.43
CA VAL A 304 2.85 -11.61 0.95
C VAL A 304 2.31 -10.50 1.83
N ILE A 305 1.62 -10.87 2.90
CA ILE A 305 1.13 -9.92 3.91
C ILE A 305 1.93 -10.11 5.20
N LEU A 306 2.61 -9.07 5.65
CA LEU A 306 3.25 -8.98 6.95
C LEU A 306 2.32 -8.23 7.89
N LEU A 307 1.71 -8.92 8.86
CA LEU A 307 0.74 -8.35 9.80
C LEU A 307 1.35 -8.10 11.16
N ASP A 308 1.36 -6.87 11.61
CA ASP A 308 1.70 -6.47 12.98
C ASP A 308 0.51 -5.71 13.60
N SER A 309 -0.33 -6.26 14.47
CA SER A 309 -0.28 -7.63 14.94
C SER A 309 -1.66 -8.29 14.88
N ILE A 310 -1.69 -9.61 14.69
CA ILE A 310 -2.95 -10.38 14.69
C ILE A 310 -3.65 -10.34 16.05
N THR A 311 -2.91 -10.19 17.15
CA THR A 311 -3.49 -10.03 18.50
C THR A 311 -4.33 -8.76 18.60
N ARG A 312 -3.83 -7.65 18.10
CA ARG A 312 -4.53 -6.36 18.13
C ARG A 312 -5.72 -6.37 17.16
N LEU A 313 -5.56 -6.98 16.01
CA LEU A 313 -6.68 -7.19 15.08
C LEU A 313 -7.79 -8.02 15.71
N ALA A 314 -7.46 -9.11 16.41
CA ALA A 314 -8.44 -9.93 17.13
C ALA A 314 -9.17 -9.14 18.24
N ARG A 315 -8.46 -8.25 18.96
CA ARG A 315 -9.07 -7.36 19.93
C ARG A 315 -10.03 -6.34 19.29
N ALA A 316 -9.65 -5.78 18.15
CA ALA A 316 -10.52 -4.89 17.39
C ALA A 316 -11.82 -5.60 16.96
N TYR A 317 -11.72 -6.81 16.45
CA TYR A 317 -12.92 -7.61 16.15
C TYR A 317 -13.76 -7.91 17.39
N ASN A 318 -13.13 -8.17 18.54
CA ASN A 318 -13.85 -8.40 19.80
C ASN A 318 -14.67 -7.17 20.25
N THR A 319 -14.23 -5.98 19.89
CA THR A 319 -14.95 -4.74 20.19
C THR A 319 -16.10 -4.48 19.21
N VAL A 320 -15.92 -4.83 17.94
CA VAL A 320 -16.85 -4.49 16.84
C VAL A 320 -17.94 -5.53 16.64
N VAL A 321 -17.61 -6.82 16.83
CA VAL A 321 -18.56 -7.90 16.59
C VAL A 321 -19.59 -7.97 17.72
N PRO A 322 -20.91 -8.11 17.42
CA PRO A 322 -21.93 -8.28 18.43
C PRO A 322 -21.65 -9.47 19.36
N PRO A 323 -21.78 -9.32 20.67
CA PRO A 323 -21.43 -10.36 21.63
C PRO A 323 -22.35 -11.58 21.48
N SER A 324 -21.74 -12.78 21.50
CA SER A 324 -22.46 -14.05 21.46
C SER A 324 -23.00 -14.48 22.83
N GLY A 325 -22.55 -13.83 23.91
CA GLY A 325 -22.81 -14.23 25.30
C GLY A 325 -21.90 -15.36 25.78
N LYS A 326 -21.02 -15.92 24.93
CA LYS A 326 -20.07 -16.96 25.31
C LYS A 326 -18.64 -16.36 25.29
N VAL A 327 -18.12 -16.09 26.48
CA VAL A 327 -16.78 -15.52 26.66
C VAL A 327 -15.76 -16.64 26.88
N LEU A 328 -14.70 -16.61 26.07
CA LEU A 328 -13.54 -17.49 26.20
C LEU A 328 -12.52 -16.94 27.21
N SER A 329 -11.45 -17.66 27.47
CA SER A 329 -10.35 -17.18 28.30
C SER A 329 -9.78 -15.86 27.76
N GLY A 330 -9.41 -14.92 28.66
CA GLY A 330 -8.90 -13.61 28.28
C GLY A 330 -9.94 -12.58 27.83
N GLY A 331 -11.24 -12.80 28.10
CA GLY A 331 -12.30 -11.83 27.81
C GLY A 331 -12.66 -11.72 26.32
N VAL A 332 -12.36 -12.75 25.52
CA VAL A 332 -12.63 -12.79 24.08
C VAL A 332 -13.95 -13.49 23.81
N ASP A 333 -14.86 -12.83 23.09
CA ASP A 333 -16.11 -13.46 22.65
C ASP A 333 -15.83 -14.56 21.60
N SER A 334 -16.61 -15.65 21.64
CA SER A 334 -16.41 -16.79 20.75
C SER A 334 -16.59 -16.43 19.26
N ASN A 335 -17.43 -15.44 18.94
CA ASN A 335 -17.63 -14.97 17.57
C ASN A 335 -16.49 -14.07 17.06
N ALA A 336 -15.82 -13.39 17.97
CA ALA A 336 -14.76 -12.43 17.61
C ALA A 336 -13.57 -13.07 16.89
N LEU A 337 -13.27 -14.35 17.14
CA LEU A 337 -12.15 -15.05 16.53
C LEU A 337 -12.42 -15.57 15.11
N GLN A 338 -13.68 -15.60 14.66
CA GLN A 338 -14.01 -16.17 13.35
C GLN A 338 -13.40 -15.37 12.19
N ARG A 339 -13.47 -14.03 12.22
CA ARG A 339 -12.94 -13.18 11.17
C ARG A 339 -11.40 -13.16 11.12
N PRO A 340 -10.66 -12.98 12.25
CA PRO A 340 -9.21 -13.16 12.27
C PRO A 340 -8.77 -14.54 11.77
N LYS A 341 -9.53 -15.61 12.10
CA LYS A 341 -9.27 -16.95 11.60
C LYS A 341 -9.44 -17.05 10.08
N ARG A 342 -10.46 -16.40 9.51
CA ARG A 342 -10.65 -16.33 8.05
C ARG A 342 -9.54 -15.54 7.38
N PHE A 343 -9.13 -14.42 7.96
CA PHE A 343 -7.99 -13.63 7.48
C PHE A 343 -6.74 -14.49 7.41
N PHE A 344 -6.37 -15.14 8.51
CA PHE A 344 -5.19 -16.01 8.57
C PHE A 344 -5.32 -17.25 7.67
N GLY A 345 -6.54 -17.78 7.54
CA GLY A 345 -6.83 -18.95 6.69
C GLY A 345 -6.88 -18.65 5.18
N ALA A 346 -6.86 -17.36 4.79
CA ALA A 346 -6.82 -16.99 3.38
C ALA A 346 -5.45 -17.28 2.74
N ALA A 347 -4.35 -17.27 3.50
CA ALA A 347 -3.05 -17.66 2.99
C ALA A 347 -3.05 -19.15 2.60
N ARG A 348 -2.84 -19.43 1.32
CA ARG A 348 -2.80 -20.77 0.73
C ARG A 348 -2.00 -20.75 -0.58
N ASN A 349 -1.37 -21.85 -0.93
CA ASN A 349 -0.87 -22.09 -2.26
C ASN A 349 -2.01 -22.61 -3.14
N ILE A 350 -1.99 -22.35 -4.43
CA ILE A 350 -3.06 -22.69 -5.38
C ILE A 350 -2.47 -23.33 -6.64
N GLU A 351 -3.25 -24.16 -7.31
CA GLU A 351 -2.83 -24.92 -8.47
C GLU A 351 -2.90 -24.11 -9.77
N GLU A 352 -3.87 -23.19 -9.91
CA GLU A 352 -4.18 -22.41 -11.14
C GLU A 352 -3.28 -21.19 -11.40
#